data_6512a67753b843c018f3dbbbe3a6bc84
#
_entry.id   6512a67753b843c018f3dbbbe3a6bc84
#
_cell.length_a   1.000
_cell.length_b   1.000
_cell.length_c   1.000
_cell.angle_alpha   90.00
_cell.angle_beta   90.00
_cell.angle_gamma   90.00
#
_symmetry.space_group_name_H-M   'P 1'
#
loop_
_entity.id
_entity.type
_entity.pdbx_description
1 polymer ?
#
loop_
_entity_poly.entity_id
_entity_poly.type
_entity_poly.pdbx_seq_one_letter_code
_entity_poly.pdbx_strand_id
1 'polypeptide(L)'
;MNKKQLVGKISSSMNLSKADAERTFDGITEIILSCLKNDEQVKIAGFGTYKVAKRKARIGRNPRTGEQIQIAASQKVKFLPAKALKEMFNK
;
A
#
# COMPACT_ATOMS: atom_id res chain seq x y z
N MET A 1 0.21 4.57 -15.62
CA MET A 1 -1.00 3.74 -15.80
C MET A 1 -1.98 4.02 -14.67
N ASN A 2 -3.21 4.30 -15.01
CA ASN A 2 -4.25 4.54 -14.00
C ASN A 2 -5.12 3.30 -13.79
N LYS A 3 -6.08 3.38 -12.87
CA LYS A 3 -6.98 2.27 -12.56
C LYS A 3 -7.74 1.77 -13.81
N LYS A 4 -8.24 2.69 -14.60
CA LYS A 4 -9.03 2.36 -15.80
C LYS A 4 -8.19 1.56 -16.81
N GLN A 5 -6.97 1.97 -17.02
CA GLN A 5 -6.04 1.27 -17.92
C GLN A 5 -5.66 -0.10 -17.36
N LEU A 6 -5.45 -0.18 -16.05
CA LEU A 6 -5.12 -1.44 -15.38
C LEU A 6 -6.27 -2.44 -15.51
N VAL A 7 -7.50 -1.99 -15.27
CA VAL A 7 -8.71 -2.82 -15.44
C VAL A 7 -8.82 -3.33 -16.87
N GLY A 8 -8.53 -2.48 -17.84
CA GLY A 8 -8.52 -2.87 -19.26
C GLY A 8 -7.52 -3.99 -19.55
N LYS A 9 -6.33 -3.90 -18.97
CA LYS A 9 -5.31 -4.95 -19.11
C LYS A 9 -5.72 -6.25 -18.44
N ILE A 10 -6.33 -6.16 -17.27
CA ILE A 10 -6.85 -7.36 -16.57
C ILE A 10 -7.93 -8.02 -17.42
N SER A 11 -8.84 -7.24 -17.98
CA SER A 11 -9.88 -7.73 -18.86
C SER A 11 -9.30 -8.53 -20.03
N SER A 12 -8.31 -7.98 -20.70
CA SER A 12 -7.66 -8.63 -21.84
C SER A 12 -6.85 -9.87 -21.44
N SER A 13 -6.07 -9.75 -20.38
CA SER A 13 -5.15 -10.81 -19.95
C SER A 13 -5.87 -12.00 -19.35
N MET A 14 -6.96 -11.75 -18.63
CA MET A 14 -7.71 -12.79 -17.91
C MET A 14 -8.95 -13.23 -18.66
N ASN A 15 -9.18 -12.69 -19.85
CA ASN A 15 -10.35 -13.01 -20.65
C ASN A 15 -11.67 -12.77 -19.91
N LEU A 16 -11.74 -11.63 -19.23
CA LEU A 16 -12.91 -11.20 -18.49
C LEU A 16 -13.54 -9.98 -19.16
N SER A 17 -14.84 -9.78 -18.92
CA SER A 17 -15.48 -8.52 -19.31
C SER A 17 -14.88 -7.38 -18.49
N LYS A 18 -14.98 -6.14 -18.98
CA LYS A 18 -14.50 -4.98 -18.24
C LYS A 18 -15.21 -4.84 -16.88
N ALA A 19 -16.50 -5.14 -16.84
CA ALA A 19 -17.27 -5.08 -15.60
C ALA A 19 -16.75 -6.10 -14.57
N ASP A 20 -16.48 -7.33 -15.01
CA ASP A 20 -15.97 -8.37 -14.13
C ASP A 20 -14.53 -8.07 -13.69
N ALA A 21 -13.71 -7.56 -14.59
CA ALA A 21 -12.33 -7.16 -14.26
C ALA A 21 -12.34 -6.05 -13.21
N GLU A 22 -13.21 -5.06 -13.34
CA GLU A 22 -13.35 -3.96 -12.39
C GLU A 22 -13.80 -4.47 -11.02
N ARG A 23 -14.81 -5.33 -10.98
CA ARG A 23 -15.29 -5.93 -9.73
C ARG A 23 -14.20 -6.75 -9.05
N THR A 24 -13.46 -7.52 -9.81
CA THR A 24 -12.36 -8.34 -9.27
C THR A 24 -11.28 -7.44 -8.69
N PHE A 25 -10.88 -6.42 -9.41
CA PHE A 25 -9.86 -5.47 -8.96
C PHE A 25 -10.32 -4.74 -7.68
N ASP A 26 -11.54 -4.23 -7.68
CA ASP A 26 -12.09 -3.52 -6.52
C ASP A 26 -12.21 -4.43 -5.31
N GLY A 27 -12.63 -5.68 -5.51
CA GLY A 27 -12.71 -6.67 -4.45
C GLY A 27 -11.36 -6.95 -3.81
N ILE A 28 -10.33 -7.14 -4.63
CA ILE A 28 -8.97 -7.36 -4.14
C ILE A 28 -8.47 -6.15 -3.35
N THR A 29 -8.68 -4.95 -3.89
CA THR A 29 -8.26 -3.72 -3.24
C THR A 29 -8.96 -3.52 -1.89
N GLU A 30 -10.24 -3.81 -1.82
CA GLU A 30 -11.01 -3.70 -0.59
C GLU A 30 -10.54 -4.70 0.47
N ILE A 31 -10.21 -5.91 0.07
CA ILE A 31 -9.69 -6.93 0.99
C ILE A 31 -8.35 -6.47 1.58
N ILE A 32 -7.46 -5.98 0.72
CA ILE A 32 -6.17 -5.44 1.17
C ILE A 32 -6.38 -4.29 2.15
N LEU A 33 -7.28 -3.38 1.82
CA LEU A 33 -7.58 -2.23 2.67
C LEU A 33 -8.14 -2.66 4.03
N SER A 34 -9.05 -3.64 4.05
CA SER A 34 -9.60 -4.18 5.29
C SER A 34 -8.53 -4.79 6.18
N CYS A 35 -7.61 -5.56 5.60
CA CYS A 35 -6.50 -6.14 6.35
C CYS A 35 -5.63 -5.04 6.97
N LEU A 36 -5.31 -4.00 6.21
CA LEU A 36 -4.50 -2.89 6.70
C LEU A 36 -5.20 -2.12 7.82
N LYS A 37 -6.52 -1.96 7.73
CA LYS A 37 -7.30 -1.30 8.79
C LYS A 37 -7.25 -2.10 10.09
N ASN A 38 -7.11 -3.41 10.03
CA ASN A 38 -7.02 -4.30 11.18
C ASN A 38 -5.58 -4.58 11.60
N ASP A 39 -4.63 -3.79 11.12
CA ASP A 39 -3.20 -3.91 11.39
C ASP A 39 -2.60 -5.23 10.92
N GLU A 40 -3.21 -5.87 9.95
CA GLU A 40 -2.66 -7.07 9.35
C GLU A 40 -1.76 -6.71 8.18
N GLN A 41 -0.63 -7.41 8.08
CA GLN A 41 0.22 -7.28 6.90
C GLN A 41 -0.36 -8.09 5.75
N VAL A 42 -0.24 -7.56 4.54
CA VAL A 42 -0.62 -8.30 3.34
C VAL A 42 0.64 -8.65 2.58
N LYS A 43 1.07 -9.90 2.68
CA LYS A 43 2.27 -10.38 2.02
C LYS A 43 1.89 -11.11 0.73
N ILE A 44 2.40 -10.59 -0.39
CA ILE A 44 2.18 -11.18 -1.71
C ILE A 44 3.52 -11.75 -2.17
N ALA A 45 3.59 -13.09 -2.24
CA ALA A 45 4.82 -13.78 -2.61
C ALA A 45 5.29 -13.32 -4.01
N GLY A 46 6.57 -12.99 -4.11
CA GLY A 46 7.17 -12.54 -5.36
C GLY A 46 6.91 -11.09 -5.72
N PHE A 47 6.04 -10.40 -4.98
CA PHE A 47 5.71 -9.00 -5.25
C PHE A 47 6.15 -8.08 -4.10
N GLY A 48 5.59 -8.25 -2.93
CA GLY A 48 5.94 -7.41 -1.80
C GLY A 48 4.96 -7.54 -0.65
N THR A 49 5.17 -6.69 0.34
CA THR A 49 4.34 -6.68 1.55
C THR A 49 3.80 -5.29 1.79
N TYR A 50 2.49 -5.19 1.98
CA TYR A 50 1.84 -3.97 2.43
C TYR A 50 1.67 -4.03 3.94
N LYS A 51 2.04 -2.96 4.63
CA LYS A 51 1.85 -2.87 6.08
C LYS A 51 1.57 -1.44 6.49
N VAL A 52 1.00 -1.28 7.67
CA VAL A 52 0.77 0.04 8.27
C VAL A 52 1.86 0.31 9.29
N ALA A 53 2.59 1.39 9.11
CA ALA A 53 3.55 1.88 10.08
C ALA A 53 2.86 2.92 10.96
N LYS A 54 2.88 2.69 12.26
CA LYS A 54 2.30 3.61 13.23
C LYS A 54 3.39 4.35 13.99
N ARG A 55 3.21 5.65 14.15
CA ARG A 55 4.06 6.47 15.00
C ARG A 55 3.24 6.98 16.15
N LYS A 56 3.77 6.80 17.37
CA LYS A 56 3.12 7.34 18.57
C LYS A 56 3.24 8.86 18.59
N ALA A 57 2.27 9.50 19.22
CA ALA A 57 2.38 10.91 19.50
C ALA A 57 3.62 11.16 20.37
N ARG A 58 4.34 12.22 20.10
CA ARG A 58 5.54 12.56 20.85
C ARG A 58 5.68 14.07 20.94
N ILE A 59 6.55 14.51 21.87
CA ILE A 59 6.88 15.91 22.01
C ILE A 59 8.22 16.13 21.31
N GLY A 60 8.20 16.99 20.29
CA GLY A 60 9.40 17.42 19.62
C GLY A 60 9.78 18.84 20.06
N ARG A 61 10.92 19.32 19.63
CA ARG A 61 11.37 20.67 19.92
C ARG A 61 11.75 21.36 18.61
N ASN A 62 11.24 22.58 18.45
CA ASN A 62 11.58 23.40 17.30
C ASN A 62 13.05 23.82 17.39
N PRO A 63 13.92 23.46 16.44
CA PRO A 63 15.34 23.82 16.52
C PRO A 63 15.60 25.32 16.40
N ARG A 64 14.66 26.10 15.88
CA ARG A 64 14.81 27.56 15.75
C ARG A 64 14.48 28.32 17.02
N THR A 65 13.42 27.92 17.68
CA THR A 65 12.87 28.67 18.82
C THR A 65 13.04 27.94 20.15
N GLY A 66 13.31 26.65 20.12
CA GLY A 66 13.37 25.81 21.31
C GLY A 66 12.00 25.49 21.89
N GLU A 67 10.92 25.90 21.24
CA GLU A 67 9.58 25.62 21.71
C GLU A 67 9.24 24.14 21.54
N GLN A 68 8.46 23.63 22.50
CA GLN A 68 7.94 22.28 22.44
C GLN A 68 6.82 22.20 21.44
N ILE A 69 6.88 21.21 20.54
CA ILE A 69 5.85 20.96 19.55
C ILE A 69 5.26 19.59 19.81
N GLN A 70 3.94 19.51 19.86
CA GLN A 70 3.23 18.25 19.95
C GLN A 70 3.15 17.63 18.54
N ILE A 71 3.80 16.47 18.38
CA ILE A 71 3.71 15.72 17.13
C ILE A 71 2.63 14.67 17.31
N ALA A 72 1.54 14.79 16.55
CA ALA A 72 0.42 13.87 16.64
C ALA A 72 0.79 12.46 16.17
N ALA A 73 0.10 11.48 16.71
CA ALA A 73 0.23 10.10 16.22
C ALA A 73 -0.16 10.05 14.74
N SER A 74 0.55 9.26 13.97
CA SER A 74 0.29 9.12 12.54
C SER A 74 0.39 7.67 12.11
N GLN A 75 -0.28 7.36 11.00
CA GLN A 75 -0.23 6.05 10.37
C GLN A 75 0.13 6.23 8.91
N LYS A 76 1.00 5.38 8.41
CA LYS A 76 1.38 5.36 7.00
C LYS A 76 1.32 3.95 6.45
N VAL A 77 0.77 3.82 5.25
CA VAL A 77 0.84 2.56 4.52
C VAL A 77 2.21 2.49 3.85
N LYS A 78 2.94 1.40 4.11
CA LYS A 78 4.24 1.15 3.50
C LYS A 78 4.19 -0.07 2.61
N PHE A 79 4.87 -0.01 1.50
CA PHE A 79 5.07 -1.13 0.60
C PHE A 79 6.55 -1.53 0.63
N LEU A 80 6.80 -2.79 0.99
CA LEU A 80 8.15 -3.35 1.01
C LEU A 80 8.27 -4.34 -0.15
N PRO A 81 9.08 -4.03 -1.18
CA PRO A 81 9.25 -4.96 -2.29
C PRO A 81 9.82 -6.30 -1.83
N ALA A 82 9.33 -7.39 -2.41
CA ALA A 82 9.89 -8.71 -2.16
C ALA A 82 11.30 -8.79 -2.77
N LYS A 83 12.11 -9.71 -2.22
CA LYS A 83 13.47 -9.92 -2.73
C LYS A 83 13.46 -10.24 -4.23
N ALA A 84 12.54 -11.09 -4.67
CA ALA A 84 12.41 -11.44 -6.08
C ALA A 84 12.12 -10.21 -6.95
N LEU A 85 11.28 -9.29 -6.46
CA LEU A 85 10.97 -8.07 -7.18
C LEU A 85 12.20 -7.16 -7.28
N LYS A 86 12.94 -7.02 -6.19
CA LYS A 86 14.18 -6.21 -6.18
C LYS A 86 15.20 -6.77 -7.15
N GLU A 87 15.40 -8.07 -7.17
CA GLU A 87 16.36 -8.73 -8.05
C GLU A 87 15.99 -8.56 -9.52
N MET A 88 14.70 -8.49 -9.84
CA MET A 88 14.22 -8.26 -11.19
C MET A 88 14.73 -6.94 -11.79
N PHE A 89 14.87 -5.91 -10.97
CA PHE A 89 15.24 -4.57 -11.40
C PHE A 89 16.68 -4.18 -11.09
N ASN A 90 17.37 -4.96 -10.27
CA ASN A 90 18.73 -4.65 -9.82
C ASN A 90 19.72 -5.76 -10.18
N LYS A 91 19.68 -6.16 -11.42
CA LYS A 91 20.65 -7.15 -11.94
C LYS A 91 22.01 -6.49 -12.17
#